data_56ff282d93040e62bec9d0e11ca90c3b
#
_entry.id   56ff282d93040e62bec9d0e11ca90c3b
#
_cell.length_a   1.000
_cell.length_b   1.000
_cell.length_c   1.000
_cell.angle_alpha   90.00
_cell.angle_beta   90.00
_cell.angle_gamma   90.00
#
_symmetry.space_group_name_H-M   'P 1'
#
loop_
_entity.id
_entity.type
_entity.pdbx_description
1 polymer ?
#
loop_
_entity_poly.entity_id
_entity_poly.type
_entity_poly.pdbx_seq_one_letter_code
_entity_poly.pdbx_strand_id
1 'polypeptide(L)'
;MLKMKGTAIVLTLLVAAPAQADWSGKGELGGVLARGNTETETLNGKIDMTTEVDRWTHHAGFSILRTVNDGATSANRWELRGESDYRLTERSYVFGALRYEDDEFTDYNYQATASLGYGYKFIDSEATKFDGQIGVGYRQSELRVSGDSQNDAILRGVLNYSHKLTETTDVTNKFLVEAGSDNAFLKNILSLAVKMNASLALGLSYEVRHNTDVLPGTEKTDQILTANLVFGF
;
A
#
# COMPACT_ATOMS: atom_id res chain seq x y z
N MET A 1 -37.41 2.19 10.76
CA MET A 1 -37.51 1.11 9.76
C MET A 1 -36.11 0.85 9.26
N LEU A 2 -35.49 -0.21 9.75
CA LEU A 2 -34.08 -0.55 9.65
C LEU A 2 -33.82 -1.19 8.26
N LYS A 3 -33.06 -0.55 7.39
CA LYS A 3 -32.53 -1.20 6.18
C LYS A 3 -31.03 -1.37 6.31
N MET A 4 -30.62 -2.37 7.06
CA MET A 4 -29.31 -2.98 6.90
C MET A 4 -29.34 -3.86 5.66
N LYS A 5 -28.66 -3.46 4.60
CA LYS A 5 -28.21 -4.34 3.50
C LYS A 5 -26.80 -3.92 3.10
N GLY A 6 -25.87 -4.09 4.02
CA GLY A 6 -24.45 -4.16 3.66
C GLY A 6 -24.12 -5.63 3.48
N THR A 7 -23.96 -6.08 2.25
CA THR A 7 -23.46 -7.41 1.94
C THR A 7 -21.98 -7.43 2.33
N ALA A 8 -21.70 -8.06 3.46
CA ALA A 8 -20.34 -8.37 3.88
C ALA A 8 -19.74 -9.32 2.84
N ILE A 9 -18.93 -8.80 1.94
CA ILE A 9 -18.06 -9.61 1.09
C ILE A 9 -16.93 -10.07 1.99
N VAL A 10 -16.96 -11.35 2.27
CA VAL A 10 -16.18 -12.11 3.22
C VAL A 10 -14.70 -12.08 2.84
N LEU A 11 -13.95 -11.47 3.71
CA LEU A 11 -12.47 -11.49 3.80
C LEU A 11 -11.96 -12.89 4.25
N THR A 12 -12.36 -13.94 3.58
CA THR A 12 -12.04 -15.32 4.03
C THR A 12 -10.88 -15.98 3.28
N LEU A 13 -10.20 -15.28 2.38
CA LEU A 13 -9.15 -15.87 1.54
C LEU A 13 -7.71 -15.73 2.09
N LEU A 14 -7.52 -15.07 3.21
CA LEU A 14 -6.17 -14.76 3.74
C LEU A 14 -5.68 -15.62 4.91
N VAL A 15 -6.38 -16.65 5.33
CA VAL A 15 -6.06 -17.36 6.58
C VAL A 15 -5.64 -18.82 6.37
N ALA A 16 -5.14 -19.20 5.23
CA ALA A 16 -4.54 -20.54 5.06
C ALA A 16 -3.00 -20.54 5.05
N ALA A 17 -2.34 -19.52 5.62
CA ALA A 17 -0.93 -19.68 5.92
C ALA A 17 -0.79 -20.67 7.08
N PRO A 18 -0.02 -21.76 6.94
CA PRO A 18 0.20 -22.69 8.04
C PRO A 18 0.85 -21.93 9.21
N ALA A 19 0.39 -22.20 10.42
CA ALA A 19 0.89 -21.58 11.65
C ALA A 19 2.39 -21.84 11.94
N GLN A 20 3.09 -22.51 11.06
CA GLN A 20 4.52 -22.85 11.12
C GLN A 20 5.36 -22.18 10.00
N ALA A 21 4.78 -21.26 9.23
CA ALA A 21 5.53 -20.52 8.21
C ALA A 21 6.40 -19.46 8.88
N ASP A 22 7.69 -19.41 8.53
CA ASP A 22 8.58 -18.34 8.96
C ASP A 22 8.19 -17.04 8.26
N TRP A 23 7.75 -16.08 9.06
CA TRP A 23 7.44 -14.74 8.58
C TRP A 23 8.66 -13.85 8.74
N SER A 24 9.00 -13.17 7.66
CA SER A 24 9.95 -12.06 7.68
C SER A 24 9.20 -10.76 7.38
N GLY A 25 9.71 -9.65 7.87
CA GLY A 25 9.00 -8.41 7.64
C GLY A 25 9.73 -7.18 8.14
N LYS A 26 9.04 -6.06 8.01
CA LYS A 26 9.49 -4.79 8.54
C LYS A 26 8.32 -3.99 9.11
N GLY A 27 8.59 -3.39 10.27
CA GLY A 27 7.76 -2.35 10.86
C GLY A 27 8.40 -0.98 10.64
N GLU A 28 7.61 0.02 10.35
CA GLU A 28 8.05 1.41 10.21
C GLU A 28 7.21 2.27 11.14
N LEU A 29 7.85 3.14 11.90
CA LEU A 29 7.19 4.13 12.74
C LEU A 29 7.86 5.48 12.52
N GLY A 30 7.07 6.49 12.18
CA GLY A 30 7.54 7.84 11.97
C GLY A 30 6.61 8.86 12.57
N GLY A 31 7.13 10.07 12.77
CA GLY A 31 6.34 11.17 13.27
C GLY A 31 7.05 12.50 13.08
N VAL A 32 6.24 13.55 13.01
CA VAL A 32 6.71 14.93 13.00
C VAL A 32 5.96 15.69 14.08
N LEU A 33 6.69 16.44 14.90
CA LEU A 33 6.14 17.39 15.86
C LEU A 33 6.77 18.74 15.54
N ALA A 34 6.01 19.65 14.97
CA ALA A 34 6.40 21.03 14.75
C ALA A 34 5.55 21.95 15.64
N ARG A 35 6.17 22.87 16.35
CA ARG A 35 5.50 23.85 17.20
C ARG A 35 6.11 25.22 16.99
N GLY A 36 5.27 26.23 16.90
CA GLY A 36 5.69 27.61 16.68
C GLY A 36 4.54 28.44 16.14
N ASN A 37 4.76 29.13 15.00
CA ASN A 37 3.70 29.88 14.33
C ASN A 37 2.62 28.97 13.70
N THR A 38 2.96 27.71 13.46
CA THR A 38 2.05 26.62 13.07
C THR A 38 2.35 25.39 13.92
N GLU A 39 1.32 24.64 14.27
CA GLU A 39 1.47 23.38 15.00
C GLU A 39 1.11 22.22 14.05
N THR A 40 2.07 21.32 13.81
CA THR A 40 1.87 20.12 13.00
C THR A 40 2.26 18.89 13.80
N GLU A 41 1.33 17.95 13.90
CA GLU A 41 1.55 16.63 14.48
C GLU A 41 1.26 15.57 13.39
N THR A 42 2.25 14.77 13.03
CA THR A 42 2.08 13.66 12.11
C THR A 42 2.51 12.37 12.80
N LEU A 43 1.69 11.35 12.68
CA LEU A 43 2.01 9.96 13.04
C LEU A 43 1.78 9.09 11.81
N ASN A 44 2.79 8.31 11.45
CA ASN A 44 2.66 7.25 10.45
C ASN A 44 3.23 5.94 10.98
N GLY A 45 2.56 4.86 10.65
CA GLY A 45 2.97 3.50 10.97
C GLY A 45 2.73 2.57 9.79
N LYS A 46 3.62 1.59 9.62
CA LYS A 46 3.50 0.60 8.56
C LYS A 46 4.09 -0.72 8.99
N ILE A 47 3.45 -1.81 8.61
CA ILE A 47 3.93 -3.17 8.76
C ILE A 47 3.80 -3.86 7.40
N ASP A 48 4.87 -4.47 6.94
CA ASP A 48 4.91 -5.35 5.78
C ASP A 48 5.48 -6.70 6.22
N MET A 49 4.79 -7.78 5.89
CA MET A 49 5.19 -9.15 6.22
C MET A 49 5.16 -10.01 4.96
N THR A 50 6.09 -10.94 4.88
CA THR A 50 6.19 -11.89 3.78
C THR A 50 6.52 -13.27 4.34
N THR A 51 5.91 -14.30 3.76
CA THR A 51 6.25 -15.68 4.01
C THR A 51 6.28 -16.47 2.72
N GLU A 52 7.17 -17.44 2.63
CA GLU A 52 7.31 -18.34 1.48
C GLU A 52 7.06 -19.78 1.92
N VAL A 53 6.16 -20.47 1.22
CA VAL A 53 5.82 -21.87 1.45
C VAL A 53 5.75 -22.58 0.10
N ASP A 54 6.67 -23.46 -0.20
CA ASP A 54 6.79 -24.18 -1.47
C ASP A 54 6.87 -23.25 -2.69
N ARG A 55 5.77 -23.16 -3.43
CA ARG A 55 5.62 -22.28 -4.61
C ARG A 55 4.84 -21.01 -4.32
N TRP A 56 4.36 -20.86 -3.09
CA TRP A 56 3.58 -19.70 -2.69
C TRP A 56 4.43 -18.68 -1.97
N THR A 57 4.23 -17.43 -2.30
CA THR A 57 4.71 -16.29 -1.52
C THR A 57 3.49 -15.49 -1.09
N HIS A 58 3.35 -15.23 0.20
CA HIS A 58 2.24 -14.44 0.75
C HIS A 58 2.78 -13.14 1.31
N HIS A 59 2.13 -12.05 0.98
CA HIS A 59 2.42 -10.72 1.47
C HIS A 59 1.21 -10.18 2.23
N ALA A 60 1.45 -9.60 3.40
CA ALA A 60 0.46 -8.87 4.17
C ALA A 60 1.02 -7.50 4.55
N GLY A 61 0.19 -6.49 4.50
CA GLY A 61 0.62 -5.14 4.84
C GLY A 61 -0.49 -4.33 5.47
N PHE A 62 -0.13 -3.51 6.45
CA PHE A 62 -1.00 -2.54 7.09
C PHE A 62 -0.27 -1.21 7.20
N SER A 63 -0.97 -0.11 6.97
CA SER A 63 -0.43 1.23 7.16
C SER A 63 -1.46 2.18 7.73
N ILE A 64 -1.00 3.13 8.54
CA ILE A 64 -1.79 4.24 9.08
C ILE A 64 -1.05 5.54 8.84
N LEU A 65 -1.79 6.61 8.61
CA LEU A 65 -1.30 7.98 8.56
C LEU A 65 -2.32 8.89 9.22
N ARG A 66 -1.87 9.72 10.15
CA ARG A 66 -2.67 10.79 10.74
C ARG A 66 -1.84 12.06 10.83
N THR A 67 -2.41 13.16 10.34
CA THR A 67 -1.80 14.49 10.45
C THR A 67 -2.83 15.47 11.01
N VAL A 68 -2.40 16.26 11.97
CA VAL A 68 -3.15 17.37 12.57
C VAL A 68 -2.37 18.65 12.37
N ASN A 69 -2.98 19.67 11.78
CA ASN A 69 -2.41 20.99 11.59
C ASN A 69 -3.26 22.01 12.32
N ASP A 70 -2.65 22.77 13.24
CA ASP A 70 -3.33 23.81 14.05
C ASP A 70 -4.62 23.31 14.72
N GLY A 71 -4.58 22.06 15.24
CA GLY A 71 -5.71 21.41 15.91
C GLY A 71 -6.76 20.79 14.98
N ALA A 72 -6.66 20.99 13.66
CA ALA A 72 -7.55 20.39 12.68
C ALA A 72 -6.87 19.16 12.01
N THR A 73 -7.59 18.04 11.94
CA THR A 73 -7.09 16.86 11.21
C THR A 73 -7.03 17.17 9.72
N SER A 74 -5.89 16.95 9.09
CA SER A 74 -5.64 17.19 7.67
C SER A 74 -5.30 15.92 6.88
N ALA A 75 -5.01 14.81 7.56
CA ALA A 75 -4.94 13.47 6.99
C ALA A 75 -5.35 12.45 8.06
N ASN A 76 -6.15 11.48 7.69
CA ASN A 76 -6.51 10.32 8.51
C ASN A 76 -6.84 9.16 7.58
N ARG A 77 -5.92 8.21 7.47
CA ARG A 77 -6.01 7.12 6.52
C ARG A 77 -5.44 5.84 7.11
N TRP A 78 -6.06 4.72 6.77
CA TRP A 78 -5.47 3.41 6.96
C TRP A 78 -5.70 2.51 5.74
N GLU A 79 -4.77 1.61 5.48
CA GLU A 79 -4.81 0.67 4.37
C GLU A 79 -4.42 -0.73 4.87
N LEU A 80 -5.20 -1.73 4.50
CA LEU A 80 -4.90 -3.14 4.64
C LEU A 80 -4.72 -3.76 3.26
N ARG A 81 -3.67 -4.56 3.06
CA ARG A 81 -3.41 -5.25 1.82
C ARG A 81 -2.94 -6.68 2.06
N GLY A 82 -3.27 -7.53 1.12
CA GLY A 82 -2.81 -8.91 1.07
C GLY A 82 -2.59 -9.31 -0.38
N GLU A 83 -1.54 -10.08 -0.64
CA GLU A 83 -1.25 -10.65 -1.95
C GLU A 83 -0.71 -12.06 -1.78
N SER A 84 -1.09 -12.94 -2.68
CA SER A 84 -0.61 -14.31 -2.73
C SER A 84 -0.16 -14.63 -4.14
N ASP A 85 1.11 -15.00 -4.28
CA ASP A 85 1.79 -15.27 -5.52
C ASP A 85 2.05 -16.76 -5.66
N TYR A 86 1.66 -17.36 -6.77
CA TYR A 86 2.00 -18.73 -7.11
C TYR A 86 3.06 -18.76 -8.21
N ARG A 87 4.25 -19.26 -7.87
CA ARG A 87 5.40 -19.34 -8.77
C ARG A 87 5.17 -20.38 -9.87
N LEU A 88 5.17 -19.92 -11.12
CA LEU A 88 5.09 -20.76 -12.31
C LEU A 88 6.48 -21.21 -12.77
N THR A 89 7.42 -20.27 -12.83
CA THR A 89 8.83 -20.46 -13.16
C THR A 89 9.71 -19.71 -12.17
N GLU A 90 11.03 -19.69 -12.36
CA GLU A 90 11.92 -18.87 -11.53
C GLU A 90 11.63 -17.37 -11.64
N ARG A 91 11.11 -16.92 -12.80
CA ARG A 91 10.88 -15.50 -13.09
C ARG A 91 9.41 -15.10 -13.20
N SER A 92 8.50 -16.04 -13.29
CA SER A 92 7.09 -15.74 -13.51
C SER A 92 6.17 -16.34 -12.46
N TYR A 93 5.11 -15.62 -12.15
CA TYR A 93 4.11 -16.02 -11.17
C TYR A 93 2.73 -15.48 -11.56
N VAL A 94 1.69 -16.08 -11.03
CA VAL A 94 0.33 -15.52 -11.01
C VAL A 94 0.04 -15.02 -9.61
N PHE A 95 -0.72 -13.94 -9.51
CA PHE A 95 -1.04 -13.36 -8.22
C PHE A 95 -2.53 -13.18 -8.02
N GLY A 96 -2.96 -13.18 -6.76
CA GLY A 96 -4.24 -12.68 -6.29
C GLY A 96 -4.00 -11.65 -5.19
N ALA A 97 -4.60 -10.46 -5.31
CA ALA A 97 -4.38 -9.35 -4.39
C ALA A 97 -5.70 -8.73 -3.91
N LEU A 98 -5.70 -8.32 -2.65
CA LEU A 98 -6.78 -7.60 -1.98
C LEU A 98 -6.21 -6.32 -1.36
N ARG A 99 -6.94 -5.23 -1.48
CA ARG A 99 -6.65 -3.96 -0.80
C ARG A 99 -7.94 -3.37 -0.26
N TYR A 100 -7.88 -2.88 0.96
CA TYR A 100 -8.92 -2.08 1.59
C TYR A 100 -8.31 -0.80 2.13
N GLU A 101 -8.90 0.31 1.81
CA GLU A 101 -8.46 1.63 2.24
C GLU A 101 -9.65 2.44 2.74
N ASP A 102 -9.46 3.12 3.84
CA ASP A 102 -10.32 4.16 4.39
C ASP A 102 -9.45 5.43 4.52
N ASP A 103 -9.85 6.48 3.83
CA ASP A 103 -9.17 7.77 3.82
C ASP A 103 -10.21 8.89 3.95
N GLU A 104 -10.23 9.57 5.10
CA GLU A 104 -11.23 10.60 5.43
C GLU A 104 -11.14 11.84 4.53
N PHE A 105 -10.05 11.99 3.78
CA PHE A 105 -9.79 13.15 2.91
C PHE A 105 -9.95 12.86 1.42
N THR A 106 -10.55 11.72 1.08
CA THR A 106 -10.99 11.39 -0.27
C THR A 106 -12.51 11.48 -0.40
N ASP A 107 -12.99 11.39 -1.64
CA ASP A 107 -14.42 11.38 -1.95
C ASP A 107 -15.14 10.10 -1.49
N TYR A 108 -14.40 9.13 -0.99
CA TYR A 108 -14.89 7.80 -0.63
C TYR A 108 -14.80 7.56 0.88
N ASN A 109 -15.82 6.91 1.45
CA ASN A 109 -15.76 6.36 2.81
C ASN A 109 -14.77 5.22 2.89
N TYR A 110 -14.76 4.36 1.85
CA TYR A 110 -13.77 3.31 1.69
C TYR A 110 -13.62 2.94 0.21
N GLN A 111 -12.50 2.30 -0.10
CA GLN A 111 -12.26 1.60 -1.35
C GLN A 111 -11.74 0.19 -1.08
N ALA A 112 -12.41 -0.82 -1.63
CA ALA A 112 -12.00 -2.21 -1.59
C ALA A 112 -11.71 -2.70 -3.00
N THR A 113 -10.53 -3.29 -3.22
CA THR A 113 -10.15 -3.87 -4.52
C THR A 113 -9.79 -5.33 -4.36
N ALA A 114 -10.23 -6.14 -5.33
CA ALA A 114 -9.77 -7.50 -5.52
C ALA A 114 -9.25 -7.64 -6.95
N SER A 115 -8.07 -8.21 -7.12
CA SER A 115 -7.43 -8.35 -8.43
C SER A 115 -6.67 -9.66 -8.56
N LEU A 116 -6.50 -10.09 -9.79
CA LEU A 116 -5.70 -11.26 -10.16
C LEU A 116 -4.93 -10.94 -11.45
N GLY A 117 -3.79 -11.59 -11.62
CA GLY A 117 -2.97 -11.31 -12.80
C GLY A 117 -1.69 -12.11 -12.85
N TYR A 118 -0.77 -11.59 -13.65
CA TYR A 118 0.52 -12.20 -13.94
C TYR A 118 1.64 -11.23 -13.57
N GLY A 119 2.70 -11.77 -12.97
CA GLY A 119 3.90 -11.05 -12.60
C GLY A 119 5.15 -11.65 -13.23
N TYR A 120 6.12 -10.79 -13.49
CA TYR A 120 7.40 -11.18 -14.06
C TYR A 120 8.56 -10.45 -13.41
N LYS A 121 9.62 -11.19 -13.02
CA LYS A 121 10.86 -10.68 -12.47
C LYS A 121 11.81 -10.37 -13.62
N PHE A 122 11.99 -9.10 -13.96
CA PHE A 122 12.91 -8.64 -15.02
C PHE A 122 14.36 -8.77 -14.58
N ILE A 123 14.64 -8.37 -13.32
CA ILE A 123 15.95 -8.47 -12.68
C ILE A 123 15.74 -9.10 -11.30
N ASP A 124 16.49 -10.17 -11.02
CA ASP A 124 16.50 -10.83 -9.72
C ASP A 124 17.95 -11.17 -9.35
N SER A 125 18.67 -10.19 -8.82
CA SER A 125 20.05 -10.30 -8.36
C SER A 125 20.17 -9.90 -6.89
N GLU A 126 21.31 -10.15 -6.27
CA GLU A 126 21.55 -9.74 -4.87
C GLU A 126 21.52 -8.22 -4.67
N ALA A 127 21.98 -7.46 -5.67
CA ALA A 127 22.05 -6.01 -5.59
C ALA A 127 20.80 -5.32 -6.12
N THR A 128 20.13 -5.90 -7.12
CA THR A 128 18.98 -5.25 -7.80
C THR A 128 17.86 -6.24 -8.00
N LYS A 129 16.66 -5.84 -7.62
CA LYS A 129 15.42 -6.55 -7.97
C LYS A 129 14.51 -5.60 -8.71
N PHE A 130 13.93 -6.09 -9.79
CA PHE A 130 12.95 -5.36 -10.58
C PHE A 130 11.91 -6.33 -11.10
N ASP A 131 10.67 -6.15 -10.69
CA ASP A 131 9.53 -6.94 -11.14
C ASP A 131 8.36 -6.05 -11.53
N GLY A 132 7.47 -6.61 -12.32
CA GLY A 132 6.24 -5.96 -12.73
C GLY A 132 5.09 -6.93 -12.76
N GLN A 133 3.90 -6.40 -12.50
CA GLN A 133 2.63 -7.12 -12.50
C GLN A 133 1.64 -6.42 -13.42
N ILE A 134 0.82 -7.21 -14.10
CA ILE A 134 -0.35 -6.74 -14.82
C ILE A 134 -1.53 -7.65 -14.52
N GLY A 135 -2.70 -7.07 -14.31
CA GLY A 135 -3.88 -7.84 -13.94
C GLY A 135 -5.17 -7.08 -14.18
N VAL A 136 -6.25 -7.77 -13.90
CA VAL A 136 -7.61 -7.24 -13.90
C VAL A 136 -8.19 -7.39 -12.51
N GLY A 137 -9.11 -6.52 -12.17
CA GLY A 137 -9.72 -6.54 -10.84
C GLY A 137 -11.08 -5.86 -10.82
N TYR A 138 -11.60 -5.80 -9.63
CA TYR A 138 -12.86 -5.16 -9.31
C TYR A 138 -12.66 -4.26 -8.11
N ARG A 139 -13.09 -3.02 -8.22
CA ARG A 139 -13.08 -2.02 -7.15
C ARG A 139 -14.50 -1.72 -6.73
N GLN A 140 -14.75 -1.76 -5.43
CA GLN A 140 -15.95 -1.28 -4.78
C GLN A 140 -15.60 -0.09 -3.91
N SER A 141 -16.32 1.01 -4.07
CA SER A 141 -16.17 2.23 -3.30
C SER A 141 -17.53 2.69 -2.79
N GLU A 142 -17.56 3.45 -1.71
CA GLU A 142 -18.75 4.12 -1.22
C GLU A 142 -18.49 5.64 -1.20
N LEU A 143 -19.29 6.40 -1.93
CA LEU A 143 -19.19 7.84 -1.97
C LEU A 143 -19.52 8.47 -0.62
N ARG A 144 -18.66 9.33 -0.12
CA ARG A 144 -18.80 9.98 1.20
C ARG A 144 -20.03 10.86 1.31
N VAL A 145 -20.36 11.60 0.25
CA VAL A 145 -21.45 12.57 0.28
C VAL A 145 -22.82 11.93 0.16
N SER A 146 -22.98 10.97 -0.74
CA SER A 146 -24.30 10.34 -1.00
C SER A 146 -24.50 8.99 -0.30
N GLY A 147 -23.41 8.31 0.09
CA GLY A 147 -23.44 6.93 0.57
C GLY A 147 -23.72 5.91 -0.52
N ASP A 148 -23.68 6.33 -1.78
CA ASP A 148 -23.89 5.43 -2.91
C ASP A 148 -22.68 4.55 -3.16
N SER A 149 -22.93 3.28 -3.47
CA SER A 149 -21.86 2.34 -3.85
C SER A 149 -21.52 2.51 -5.33
N GLN A 150 -20.25 2.71 -5.62
CA GLN A 150 -19.67 2.63 -6.95
C GLN A 150 -18.90 1.33 -7.12
N ASN A 151 -19.06 0.72 -8.28
CA ASN A 151 -18.42 -0.54 -8.63
C ASN A 151 -17.77 -0.43 -10.00
N ASP A 152 -16.51 -0.81 -10.10
CA ASP A 152 -15.72 -0.60 -11.30
C ASP A 152 -14.81 -1.80 -11.60
N ALA A 153 -14.75 -2.22 -12.85
CA ALA A 153 -13.73 -3.13 -13.33
C ALA A 153 -12.44 -2.34 -13.56
N ILE A 154 -11.33 -2.83 -13.03
CA ILE A 154 -10.04 -2.13 -13.11
C ILE A 154 -8.99 -2.95 -13.86
N LEU A 155 -8.10 -2.24 -14.55
CA LEU A 155 -6.79 -2.74 -14.94
C LEU A 155 -5.80 -2.36 -13.83
N ARG A 156 -5.03 -3.35 -13.35
CA ARG A 156 -4.00 -3.16 -12.33
C ARG A 156 -2.62 -3.33 -12.96
N GLY A 157 -1.74 -2.37 -12.68
CA GLY A 157 -0.33 -2.46 -13.00
C GLY A 157 0.52 -2.14 -11.76
N VAL A 158 1.59 -2.90 -11.53
CA VAL A 158 2.55 -2.66 -10.45
C VAL A 158 3.96 -2.76 -11.01
N LEU A 159 4.85 -1.88 -10.54
CA LEU A 159 6.28 -2.00 -10.72
C LEU A 159 6.95 -1.90 -9.35
N ASN A 160 7.78 -2.87 -9.03
CA ASN A 160 8.61 -2.87 -7.84
C ASN A 160 10.08 -2.84 -8.23
N TYR A 161 10.80 -1.88 -7.71
CA TYR A 161 12.24 -1.76 -7.89
C TYR A 161 12.92 -1.66 -6.53
N SER A 162 14.03 -2.38 -6.36
CA SER A 162 14.91 -2.20 -5.22
C SER A 162 16.37 -2.33 -5.66
N HIS A 163 17.23 -1.51 -5.07
CA HIS A 163 18.66 -1.52 -5.35
C HIS A 163 19.46 -1.21 -4.09
N LYS A 164 20.49 -2.02 -3.84
CA LYS A 164 21.48 -1.76 -2.78
C LYS A 164 22.51 -0.78 -3.31
N LEU A 165 22.41 0.48 -2.88
CA LEU A 165 23.39 1.52 -3.24
C LEU A 165 24.76 1.28 -2.57
N THR A 166 24.72 0.80 -1.32
CA THR A 166 25.89 0.40 -0.54
C THR A 166 25.53 -0.81 0.32
N GLU A 167 26.45 -1.33 1.13
CA GLU A 167 26.16 -2.40 2.09
C GLU A 167 25.09 -2.01 3.14
N THR A 168 24.99 -0.71 3.42
CA THR A 168 24.06 -0.20 4.43
C THR A 168 22.90 0.63 3.87
N THR A 169 22.90 0.94 2.59
CA THR A 169 21.92 1.85 1.99
C THR A 169 21.15 1.19 0.87
N ASP A 170 19.85 1.11 1.01
CA ASP A 170 18.93 0.56 0.02
C ASP A 170 17.99 1.65 -0.50
N VAL A 171 17.73 1.67 -1.81
CA VAL A 171 16.66 2.46 -2.44
C VAL A 171 15.58 1.54 -2.96
N THR A 172 14.32 1.90 -2.76
CA THR A 172 13.17 1.18 -3.31
C THR A 172 12.20 2.13 -3.98
N ASN A 173 11.56 1.68 -5.04
CA ASN A 173 10.43 2.37 -5.66
C ASN A 173 9.30 1.38 -5.89
N LYS A 174 8.08 1.75 -5.47
CA LYS A 174 6.86 0.99 -5.72
C LYS A 174 5.88 1.88 -6.46
N PHE A 175 5.47 1.46 -7.63
CA PHE A 175 4.47 2.12 -8.43
C PHE A 175 3.26 1.21 -8.60
N LEU A 176 2.06 1.73 -8.33
CA LEU A 176 0.78 1.08 -8.53
C LEU A 176 -0.09 1.97 -9.41
N VAL A 177 -0.78 1.36 -10.35
CA VAL A 177 -1.89 1.96 -11.09
C VAL A 177 -3.11 1.02 -11.05
N GLU A 178 -4.27 1.57 -10.74
CA GLU A 178 -5.57 0.89 -10.79
C GLU A 178 -6.49 1.76 -11.65
N ALA A 179 -6.57 1.44 -12.94
CA ALA A 179 -7.34 2.20 -13.93
C ALA A 179 -8.72 1.58 -14.12
N GLY A 180 -9.74 2.30 -13.72
CA GLY A 180 -11.14 1.99 -13.95
C GLY A 180 -11.79 2.89 -14.98
N SER A 181 -13.10 2.74 -15.21
CA SER A 181 -13.86 3.58 -16.14
C SER A 181 -14.04 5.00 -15.63
N ASP A 182 -14.23 5.16 -14.33
CA ASP A 182 -14.56 6.43 -13.71
C ASP A 182 -13.34 7.16 -13.17
N ASN A 183 -12.40 6.44 -12.56
CA ASN A 183 -11.19 7.00 -11.98
C ASN A 183 -9.99 6.05 -12.14
N ALA A 184 -8.84 6.60 -12.50
CA ALA A 184 -7.56 5.92 -12.37
C ALA A 184 -6.85 6.44 -11.12
N PHE A 185 -6.53 5.49 -10.21
CA PHE A 185 -5.72 5.72 -9.03
C PHE A 185 -4.27 5.34 -9.30
N LEU A 186 -3.35 6.27 -9.03
CA LEU A 186 -1.91 6.05 -9.15
C LEU A 186 -1.26 6.29 -7.79
N LYS A 187 -0.31 5.44 -7.41
CA LYS A 187 0.47 5.58 -6.17
C LYS A 187 1.93 5.26 -6.46
N ASN A 188 2.81 6.18 -6.12
CA ASN A 188 4.26 5.96 -6.20
C ASN A 188 4.89 6.20 -4.83
N ILE A 189 5.73 5.28 -4.39
CA ILE A 189 6.49 5.39 -3.14
C ILE A 189 7.96 5.19 -3.46
N LEU A 190 8.74 6.25 -3.34
CA LEU A 190 10.19 6.22 -3.39
C LEU A 190 10.73 6.24 -1.96
N SER A 191 11.58 5.28 -1.61
CA SER A 191 12.13 5.19 -0.26
C SER A 191 13.65 4.98 -0.30
N LEU A 192 14.32 5.60 0.65
CA LEU A 192 15.73 5.39 0.96
C LEU A 192 15.84 4.89 2.40
N ALA A 193 16.54 3.80 2.61
CA ALA A 193 16.78 3.25 3.96
C ALA A 193 18.27 3.13 4.23
N VAL A 194 18.72 3.61 5.39
CA VAL A 194 20.11 3.50 5.85
C VAL A 194 20.16 2.66 7.11
N LYS A 195 20.78 1.49 7.03
CA LYS A 195 20.94 0.55 8.16
C LYS A 195 21.83 1.16 9.24
N MET A 196 21.34 1.14 10.45
CA MET A 196 22.09 1.55 11.66
C MET A 196 22.73 0.33 12.34
N ASN A 197 22.04 -0.83 12.31
CA ASN A 197 22.51 -2.12 12.79
C ASN A 197 21.73 -3.25 12.07
N ALA A 198 21.84 -4.49 12.61
CA ALA A 198 21.21 -5.66 11.99
C ALA A 198 19.68 -5.58 11.87
N SER A 199 19.01 -4.88 12.79
CA SER A 199 17.53 -4.84 12.87
C SER A 199 16.94 -3.45 12.67
N LEU A 200 17.75 -2.38 12.76
CA LEU A 200 17.28 -0.99 12.70
C LEU A 200 17.85 -0.24 11.50
N ALA A 201 17.01 0.53 10.82
CA ALA A 201 17.38 1.48 9.79
C ALA A 201 16.63 2.80 9.97
N LEU A 202 17.20 3.89 9.44
CA LEU A 202 16.49 5.14 9.19
C LEU A 202 15.97 5.12 7.77
N GLY A 203 14.67 5.39 7.60
CA GLY A 203 13.98 5.46 6.34
C GLY A 203 13.51 6.87 6.03
N LEU A 204 13.64 7.28 4.78
CA LEU A 204 13.01 8.47 4.20
C LEU A 204 12.15 8.00 3.04
N SER A 205 10.86 8.34 3.04
CA SER A 205 9.93 7.93 1.99
C SER A 205 9.16 9.12 1.46
N TYR A 206 9.06 9.19 0.13
CA TYR A 206 8.24 10.15 -0.58
C TYR A 206 7.13 9.41 -1.33
N GLU A 207 5.89 9.64 -0.90
CA GLU A 207 4.69 9.06 -1.50
C GLU A 207 3.95 10.12 -2.31
N VAL A 208 3.58 9.78 -3.53
CA VAL A 208 2.68 10.56 -4.38
C VAL A 208 1.47 9.70 -4.70
N ARG A 209 0.29 10.25 -4.49
CA ARG A 209 -1.00 9.65 -4.84
C ARG A 209 -1.73 10.58 -5.81
N HIS A 210 -2.32 10.01 -6.84
CA HIS A 210 -3.06 10.77 -7.83
C HIS A 210 -4.34 10.05 -8.23
N ASN A 211 -5.45 10.78 -8.21
CA ASN A 211 -6.74 10.38 -8.75
C ASN A 211 -7.03 11.23 -9.98
N THR A 212 -7.37 10.60 -11.10
CA THR A 212 -7.68 11.34 -12.36
C THR A 212 -9.01 12.06 -12.27
N ASP A 213 -9.94 11.52 -11.49
CA ASP A 213 -11.25 12.12 -11.24
C ASP A 213 -11.52 12.24 -9.74
N VAL A 214 -11.96 13.43 -9.32
CA VAL A 214 -12.30 13.79 -7.94
C VAL A 214 -13.46 14.78 -7.95
N LEU A 215 -14.20 14.85 -6.84
CA LEU A 215 -15.29 15.83 -6.68
C LEU A 215 -14.75 17.28 -6.66
N PRO A 216 -15.56 18.26 -7.05
CA PRO A 216 -15.18 19.67 -6.96
C PRO A 216 -14.78 20.06 -5.53
N GLY A 217 -13.58 20.59 -5.37
CA GLY A 217 -13.01 20.99 -4.08
C GLY A 217 -12.04 19.98 -3.47
N THR A 218 -11.90 18.79 -4.05
CA THR A 218 -10.88 17.79 -3.66
C THR A 218 -9.66 17.93 -4.57
N GLU A 219 -8.47 17.87 -3.98
CA GLU A 219 -7.21 17.88 -4.73
C GLU A 219 -6.98 16.51 -5.38
N LYS A 220 -6.49 16.52 -6.63
CA LYS A 220 -6.20 15.29 -7.38
C LYS A 220 -4.92 14.59 -6.92
N THR A 221 -4.01 15.31 -6.31
CA THR A 221 -2.68 14.83 -6.00
C THR A 221 -2.28 15.14 -4.57
N ASP A 222 -2.00 14.10 -3.80
CA ASP A 222 -1.42 14.17 -2.48
C ASP A 222 0.06 13.81 -2.51
N GLN A 223 0.86 14.50 -1.72
CA GLN A 223 2.29 14.27 -1.58
C GLN A 223 2.66 14.21 -0.11
N ILE A 224 3.37 13.16 0.29
CA ILE A 224 3.73 12.94 1.68
C ILE A 224 5.21 12.56 1.75
N LEU A 225 5.96 13.32 2.54
CA LEU A 225 7.33 13.00 2.90
C LEU A 225 7.36 12.52 4.34
N THR A 226 7.90 11.32 4.58
CA THR A 226 7.99 10.74 5.92
C THR A 226 9.42 10.32 6.25
N ALA A 227 9.81 10.53 7.51
CA ALA A 227 11.03 10.00 8.08
C ALA A 227 10.68 8.98 9.16
N ASN A 228 11.19 7.77 9.03
CA ASN A 228 10.76 6.62 9.84
C ASN A 228 11.95 5.91 10.46
N LEU A 229 11.74 5.36 11.66
CA LEU A 229 12.54 4.29 12.18
C LEU A 229 11.99 2.97 11.62
N VAL A 230 12.84 2.18 10.99
CA VAL A 230 12.48 0.90 10.35
C VAL A 230 13.09 -0.23 11.15
N PHE A 231 12.26 -1.18 11.55
CA PHE A 231 12.66 -2.40 12.26
C PHE A 231 12.40 -3.62 11.38
N GLY A 232 13.45 -4.42 11.13
CA GLY A 232 13.36 -5.69 10.39
C GLY A 232 13.31 -6.89 11.35
N PHE A 233 12.49 -7.88 11.06
CA PHE A 233 12.33 -9.13 11.81
C PHE A 233 12.17 -10.34 10.89
#